data_4d811a9c9c26e94804318c1cfa8e36e4
#
_entry.id   4d811a9c9c26e94804318c1cfa8e36e4
#
_cell.length_a   1.000
_cell.length_b   1.000
_cell.length_c   1.000
_cell.angle_alpha   90.00
_cell.angle_beta   90.00
_cell.angle_gamma   90.00
#
_symmetry.space_group_name_H-M   'P 1'
#
loop_
_entity.id
_entity.type
_entity.pdbx_description
1 polymer ?
#
loop_
_entity_poly.entity_id
_entity_poly.type
_entity_poly.pdbx_seq_one_letter_code
_entity_poly.pdbx_strand_id
1 'polypeptide(L)'
;KTIGPVSKKVSNKIWNRFRSACDHFFDRKSAQFKHVSSDQEKNLELKRELIEEVRNFKLTGNNDDDIEALKAFQTRWAEIGFVPIKEKETVQNEFRKLINDHFDQLDIDEFEKNIERFKSKINTFDNSDDKDSKIIQEREKLVNKIKQLETDLHAWENNIGFFSKS
;
A
#
# COMPACT_ATOMS: atom_id res chain seq x y z
N LYS A 1 20.78 -21.01 -33.02
CA LYS A 1 20.96 -20.99 -34.50
C LYS A 1 21.35 -19.55 -34.87
N THR A 2 22.57 -19.36 -35.36
CA THR A 2 23.07 -18.09 -35.91
C THR A 2 22.46 -17.89 -37.29
N ILE A 3 21.83 -16.76 -37.53
CA ILE A 3 21.34 -16.38 -38.85
C ILE A 3 22.55 -16.02 -39.70
N GLY A 4 22.76 -16.74 -40.82
CA GLY A 4 23.88 -16.50 -41.74
C GLY A 4 23.73 -15.23 -42.57
N PRO A 5 24.77 -14.81 -43.32
CA PRO A 5 24.72 -13.62 -44.16
C PRO A 5 23.72 -13.78 -45.33
N VAL A 6 22.97 -12.71 -45.60
CA VAL A 6 22.04 -12.66 -46.75
C VAL A 6 22.68 -11.99 -47.96
N SER A 7 22.14 -12.23 -49.17
CA SER A 7 22.66 -11.60 -50.37
C SER A 7 22.49 -10.06 -50.32
N LYS A 8 23.46 -9.32 -50.88
CA LYS A 8 23.44 -7.84 -50.88
C LYS A 8 22.15 -7.26 -51.49
N LYS A 9 21.53 -7.93 -52.46
CA LYS A 9 20.29 -7.47 -53.13
C LYS A 9 19.07 -7.41 -52.22
N VAL A 10 18.98 -8.30 -51.21
CA VAL A 10 17.84 -8.39 -50.28
C VAL A 10 18.15 -7.87 -48.88
N SER A 11 19.43 -7.65 -48.57
CA SER A 11 19.87 -7.17 -47.27
C SER A 11 19.20 -5.87 -46.85
N ASN A 12 19.18 -4.85 -47.70
CA ASN A 12 18.52 -3.59 -47.38
C ASN A 12 17.01 -3.74 -47.15
N LYS A 13 16.34 -4.59 -47.95
CA LYS A 13 14.89 -4.87 -47.79
C LYS A 13 14.57 -5.51 -46.47
N ILE A 14 15.38 -6.52 -46.10
CA ILE A 14 15.21 -7.22 -44.81
C ILE A 14 15.49 -6.27 -43.66
N TRP A 15 16.57 -5.49 -43.74
CA TRP A 15 16.97 -4.51 -42.74
C TRP A 15 15.89 -3.43 -42.52
N ASN A 16 15.36 -2.86 -43.59
CA ASN A 16 14.30 -1.85 -43.51
C ASN A 16 13.02 -2.44 -42.87
N ARG A 17 12.64 -3.66 -43.24
CA ARG A 17 11.49 -4.34 -42.66
C ARG A 17 11.70 -4.61 -41.14
N PHE A 18 12.87 -5.05 -40.76
CA PHE A 18 13.23 -5.27 -39.35
C PHE A 18 13.20 -3.96 -38.56
N ARG A 19 13.86 -2.92 -39.10
CA ARG A 19 13.87 -1.61 -38.47
C ARG A 19 12.47 -1.05 -38.30
N SER A 20 11.63 -1.07 -39.34
CA SER A 20 10.23 -0.63 -39.26
C SER A 20 9.42 -1.39 -38.20
N ALA A 21 9.64 -2.67 -38.06
CA ALA A 21 8.97 -3.47 -37.03
C ALA A 21 9.46 -3.08 -35.60
N CYS A 22 10.75 -2.82 -35.44
CA CYS A 22 11.32 -2.33 -34.19
C CYS A 22 10.79 -0.93 -33.84
N ASP A 23 10.80 -0.01 -34.79
CA ASP A 23 10.32 1.35 -34.61
C ASP A 23 8.83 1.33 -34.15
N HIS A 24 7.98 0.57 -34.85
CA HIS A 24 6.58 0.41 -34.49
C HIS A 24 6.39 -0.19 -33.07
N PHE A 25 7.21 -1.17 -32.68
CA PHE A 25 7.18 -1.74 -31.33
C PHE A 25 7.56 -0.69 -30.27
N PHE A 26 8.66 0.05 -30.50
CA PHE A 26 9.11 1.06 -29.54
C PHE A 26 8.17 2.26 -29.46
N ASP A 27 7.55 2.68 -30.57
CA ASP A 27 6.55 3.73 -30.59
C ASP A 27 5.33 3.35 -29.73
N ARG A 28 4.80 2.13 -29.91
CA ARG A 28 3.69 1.63 -29.09
C ARG A 28 4.05 1.55 -27.61
N LYS A 29 5.23 1.03 -27.31
CA LYS A 29 5.73 0.92 -25.95
C LYS A 29 5.88 2.31 -25.31
N SER A 30 6.44 3.26 -26.03
CA SER A 30 6.60 4.64 -25.57
C SER A 30 5.24 5.30 -25.30
N ALA A 31 4.26 5.14 -26.21
CA ALA A 31 2.91 5.66 -26.02
C ALA A 31 2.24 5.07 -24.77
N GLN A 32 2.37 3.77 -24.56
CA GLN A 32 1.84 3.10 -23.37
C GLN A 32 2.49 3.63 -22.08
N PHE A 33 3.81 3.80 -22.05
CA PHE A 33 4.50 4.36 -20.88
C PHE A 33 4.09 5.81 -20.60
N LYS A 34 3.91 6.63 -21.62
CA LYS A 34 3.42 8.01 -21.45
C LYS A 34 2.01 8.03 -20.83
N HIS A 35 1.13 7.12 -21.27
CA HIS A 35 -0.21 7.02 -20.71
C HIS A 35 -0.17 6.62 -19.24
N VAL A 36 0.58 5.57 -18.91
CA VAL A 36 0.73 5.12 -17.51
C VAL A 36 1.34 6.21 -16.63
N SER A 37 2.35 6.93 -17.11
CA SER A 37 2.95 8.05 -16.37
C SER A 37 1.96 9.17 -16.12
N SER A 38 1.16 9.54 -17.12
CA SER A 38 0.11 10.55 -16.97
C SER A 38 -0.96 10.16 -15.97
N ASP A 39 -1.38 8.89 -15.98
CA ASP A 39 -2.37 8.39 -15.02
C ASP A 39 -1.80 8.35 -13.59
N GLN A 40 -0.53 7.98 -13.44
CA GLN A 40 0.14 8.02 -12.13
C GLN A 40 0.27 9.44 -11.58
N GLU A 41 0.52 10.43 -12.42
CA GLU A 41 0.57 11.84 -12.02
C GLU A 41 -0.81 12.35 -11.57
N LYS A 42 -1.88 12.03 -12.30
CA LYS A 42 -3.26 12.33 -11.87
C LYS A 42 -3.62 11.67 -10.54
N ASN A 43 -3.26 10.41 -10.38
CA ASN A 43 -3.47 9.71 -9.12
C ASN A 43 -2.71 10.35 -7.96
N LEU A 44 -1.51 10.87 -8.22
CA LEU A 44 -0.73 11.61 -7.22
C LEU A 44 -1.45 12.89 -6.79
N GLU A 45 -2.01 13.65 -7.74
CA GLU A 45 -2.79 14.85 -7.44
C GLU A 45 -4.02 14.50 -6.59
N LEU A 46 -4.80 13.49 -6.99
CA LEU A 46 -5.96 13.03 -6.22
C LEU A 46 -5.60 12.59 -4.80
N LYS A 47 -4.46 11.91 -4.63
CA LYS A 47 -3.99 11.51 -3.30
C LYS A 47 -3.56 12.70 -2.45
N ARG A 48 -2.94 13.70 -3.04
CA ARG A 48 -2.59 14.95 -2.34
C ARG A 48 -3.83 15.74 -1.93
N GLU A 49 -4.82 15.84 -2.81
CA GLU A 49 -6.11 16.46 -2.48
C GLU A 49 -6.77 15.74 -1.30
N LEU A 50 -6.79 14.41 -1.32
CA LEU A 50 -7.36 13.62 -0.23
C LEU A 50 -6.58 13.80 1.09
N ILE A 51 -5.26 13.91 1.05
CA ILE A 51 -4.43 14.25 2.22
C ILE A 51 -4.84 15.59 2.80
N GLU A 52 -5.05 16.61 1.95
CA GLU A 52 -5.50 17.93 2.41
C GLU A 52 -6.93 17.88 3.00
N GLU A 53 -7.83 17.08 2.43
CA GLU A 53 -9.16 16.87 3.02
C GLU A 53 -9.05 16.26 4.41
N VAL A 54 -8.24 15.22 4.59
CA VAL A 54 -8.02 14.57 5.90
C VAL A 54 -7.37 15.53 6.89
N ARG A 55 -6.39 16.34 6.43
CA ARG A 55 -5.73 17.34 7.28
C ARG A 55 -6.70 18.39 7.82
N ASN A 56 -7.66 18.80 7.00
CA ASN A 56 -8.66 19.81 7.35
C ASN A 56 -9.92 19.21 8.02
N PHE A 57 -10.01 17.89 8.10
CA PHE A 57 -11.10 17.21 8.75
C PHE A 57 -11.11 17.52 10.25
N LYS A 58 -12.28 17.83 10.77
CA LYS A 58 -12.48 18.10 12.20
C LYS A 58 -13.42 17.06 12.76
N LEU A 59 -13.02 16.45 13.85
CA LEU A 59 -13.84 15.52 14.59
C LEU A 59 -15.10 16.24 15.10
N THR A 60 -16.24 15.60 14.96
CA THR A 60 -17.56 16.12 15.37
C THR A 60 -17.81 15.92 16.87
N GLY A 61 -17.06 14.99 17.48
CA GLY A 61 -17.26 14.54 18.86
C GLY A 61 -18.25 13.37 19.00
N ASN A 62 -18.81 12.90 17.86
CA ASN A 62 -19.53 11.63 17.80
C ASN A 62 -18.58 10.57 17.24
N ASN A 63 -18.14 9.64 18.09
CA ASN A 63 -17.16 8.63 17.72
C ASN A 63 -17.59 7.77 16.53
N ASP A 64 -18.87 7.40 16.44
CA ASP A 64 -19.36 6.53 15.36
C ASP A 64 -19.31 7.24 14.01
N ASP A 65 -19.78 8.49 13.94
CA ASP A 65 -19.77 9.31 12.73
C ASP A 65 -18.33 9.64 12.30
N ASP A 66 -17.46 9.93 13.26
CA ASP A 66 -16.07 10.25 13.01
C ASP A 66 -15.28 9.02 12.51
N ILE A 67 -15.53 7.84 13.08
CA ILE A 67 -14.96 6.57 12.61
C ILE A 67 -15.43 6.26 11.19
N GLU A 68 -16.73 6.45 10.89
CA GLU A 68 -17.27 6.22 9.54
C GLU A 68 -16.62 7.16 8.51
N ALA A 69 -16.45 8.43 8.85
CA ALA A 69 -15.77 9.41 8.00
C ALA A 69 -14.30 9.01 7.74
N LEU A 70 -13.56 8.60 8.77
CA LEU A 70 -12.17 8.14 8.62
C LEU A 70 -12.08 6.88 7.76
N LYS A 71 -13.03 5.94 7.88
CA LYS A 71 -13.13 4.75 7.01
C LYS A 71 -13.42 5.14 5.57
N ALA A 72 -14.28 6.14 5.34
CA ALA A 72 -14.56 6.63 3.99
C ALA A 72 -13.32 7.22 3.33
N PHE A 73 -12.47 7.97 4.05
CA PHE A 73 -11.19 8.44 3.53
C PHE A 73 -10.25 7.28 3.16
N GLN A 74 -10.18 6.23 3.97
CA GLN A 74 -9.36 5.06 3.69
C GLN A 74 -9.85 4.30 2.46
N THR A 75 -11.16 4.18 2.27
CA THR A 75 -11.76 3.54 1.09
C THR A 75 -11.43 4.34 -0.18
N ARG A 76 -11.64 5.66 -0.16
CA ARG A 76 -11.27 6.55 -1.27
C ARG A 76 -9.78 6.48 -1.60
N TRP A 77 -8.92 6.40 -0.59
CA TRP A 77 -7.47 6.21 -0.79
C TRP A 77 -7.13 4.93 -1.52
N ALA A 78 -7.80 3.83 -1.18
CA ALA A 78 -7.60 2.52 -1.81
C ALA A 78 -8.08 2.49 -3.27
N GLU A 79 -9.14 3.24 -3.59
CA GLU A 79 -9.70 3.35 -4.95
C GLU A 79 -8.81 4.15 -5.90
N ILE A 80 -8.02 5.09 -5.38
CA ILE A 80 -7.04 5.84 -6.18
C ILE A 80 -5.89 4.91 -6.55
N GLY A 81 -5.62 4.80 -7.84
CA GLY A 81 -4.62 3.91 -8.42
C GLY A 81 -3.17 4.21 -8.01
N PHE A 82 -2.24 3.60 -8.74
CA PHE A 82 -0.81 3.76 -8.51
C PHE A 82 -0.33 5.19 -8.78
N VAL A 83 0.65 5.61 -7.99
CA VAL A 83 1.37 6.88 -8.13
C VAL A 83 2.82 6.64 -8.56
N PRO A 84 3.56 7.67 -9.01
CA PRO A 84 4.98 7.52 -9.31
C PRO A 84 5.75 6.94 -8.13
N ILE A 85 6.65 5.99 -8.41
CA ILE A 85 7.37 5.22 -7.38
C ILE A 85 8.14 6.10 -6.39
N LYS A 86 8.63 7.25 -6.86
CA LYS A 86 9.39 8.21 -6.05
C LYS A 86 8.54 8.88 -4.97
N GLU A 87 7.26 9.09 -5.25
CA GLU A 87 6.32 9.79 -4.37
C GLU A 87 5.51 8.82 -3.50
N LYS A 88 5.48 7.52 -3.88
CA LYS A 88 4.63 6.51 -3.26
C LYS A 88 4.79 6.46 -1.73
N GLU A 89 6.03 6.36 -1.26
CA GLU A 89 6.31 6.21 0.17
C GLU A 89 5.96 7.48 0.94
N THR A 90 6.28 8.64 0.39
CA THR A 90 6.01 9.94 1.02
C THR A 90 4.52 10.15 1.25
N VAL A 91 3.71 10.05 0.19
CA VAL A 91 2.26 10.29 0.30
C VAL A 91 1.57 9.23 1.15
N GLN A 92 2.04 7.97 1.11
CA GLN A 92 1.47 6.90 1.92
C GLN A 92 1.75 7.10 3.41
N ASN A 93 2.96 7.51 3.78
CA ASN A 93 3.32 7.76 5.16
C ASN A 93 2.59 8.98 5.71
N GLU A 94 2.46 10.04 4.90
CA GLU A 94 1.73 11.25 5.28
C GLU A 94 0.24 10.94 5.54
N PHE A 95 -0.43 10.27 4.60
CA PHE A 95 -1.82 9.86 4.76
C PHE A 95 -2.02 9.01 6.02
N ARG A 96 -1.18 7.98 6.19
CA ARG A 96 -1.24 7.09 7.35
C ARG A 96 -1.07 7.85 8.67
N LYS A 97 -0.12 8.78 8.71
CA LYS A 97 0.11 9.59 9.90
C LYS A 97 -1.13 10.41 10.27
N LEU A 98 -1.70 11.13 9.31
CA LEU A 98 -2.89 11.95 9.53
C LEU A 98 -4.09 11.12 10.02
N ILE A 99 -4.34 9.98 9.38
CA ILE A 99 -5.42 9.07 9.79
C ILE A 99 -5.19 8.55 11.22
N ASN A 100 -3.96 8.15 11.56
CA ASN A 100 -3.64 7.71 12.91
C ASN A 100 -3.79 8.85 13.94
N ASP A 101 -3.32 10.05 13.60
CA ASP A 101 -3.44 11.22 14.48
C ASP A 101 -4.92 11.54 14.79
N HIS A 102 -5.84 11.34 13.84
CA HIS A 102 -7.28 11.48 14.08
C HIS A 102 -7.83 10.33 14.95
N PHE A 103 -7.46 9.07 14.66
CA PHE A 103 -7.87 7.94 15.51
C PHE A 103 -7.38 8.07 16.95
N ASP A 104 -6.19 8.64 17.17
CA ASP A 104 -5.63 8.85 18.51
C ASP A 104 -6.40 9.90 19.32
N GLN A 105 -7.09 10.82 18.63
CA GLN A 105 -7.93 11.83 19.27
C GLN A 105 -9.35 11.34 19.61
N LEU A 106 -9.77 10.19 19.05
CA LEU A 106 -11.07 9.61 19.36
C LEU A 106 -11.04 8.95 20.75
N ASP A 107 -12.09 9.17 21.53
CA ASP A 107 -12.29 8.50 22.81
C ASP A 107 -12.94 7.11 22.59
N ILE A 108 -12.20 6.24 21.92
CA ILE A 108 -12.60 4.84 21.66
C ILE A 108 -11.70 3.89 22.42
N ASP A 109 -12.22 2.67 22.67
CA ASP A 109 -11.46 1.62 23.31
C ASP A 109 -10.14 1.35 22.55
N GLU A 110 -9.05 1.17 23.28
CA GLU A 110 -7.71 0.84 22.75
C GLU A 110 -7.76 -0.39 21.83
N PHE A 111 -8.65 -1.33 22.09
CA PHE A 111 -8.88 -2.50 21.28
C PHE A 111 -9.44 -2.13 19.89
N GLU A 112 -10.45 -1.28 19.83
CA GLU A 112 -11.05 -0.82 18.57
C GLU A 112 -10.05 0.00 17.75
N LYS A 113 -9.29 0.90 18.39
CA LYS A 113 -8.19 1.64 17.76
C LYS A 113 -7.18 0.70 17.09
N ASN A 114 -6.78 -0.34 17.80
CA ASN A 114 -5.81 -1.30 17.27
C ASN A 114 -6.37 -2.12 16.11
N ILE A 115 -7.65 -2.47 16.11
CA ILE A 115 -8.32 -3.14 14.98
C ILE A 115 -8.31 -2.24 13.75
N GLU A 116 -8.70 -0.97 13.88
CA GLU A 116 -8.77 -0.06 12.74
C GLU A 116 -7.37 0.26 12.17
N ARG A 117 -6.37 0.43 13.02
CA ARG A 117 -4.96 0.55 12.59
C ARG A 117 -4.50 -0.69 11.83
N PHE A 118 -4.89 -1.88 12.28
CA PHE A 118 -4.55 -3.12 11.60
C PHE A 118 -5.24 -3.24 10.24
N LYS A 119 -6.54 -2.93 10.15
CA LYS A 119 -7.27 -2.92 8.87
C LYS A 119 -6.64 -1.94 7.87
N SER A 120 -6.30 -0.73 8.33
CA SER A 120 -5.60 0.27 7.51
C SER A 120 -4.27 -0.27 6.98
N LYS A 121 -3.50 -0.96 7.81
CA LYS A 121 -2.24 -1.58 7.41
C LYS A 121 -2.44 -2.66 6.35
N ILE A 122 -3.42 -3.55 6.51
CA ILE A 122 -3.74 -4.59 5.53
C ILE A 122 -4.17 -3.98 4.19
N ASN A 123 -5.01 -2.95 4.20
CA ASN A 123 -5.44 -2.27 2.98
C ASN A 123 -4.26 -1.65 2.21
N THR A 124 -3.17 -1.25 2.89
CA THR A 124 -1.98 -0.77 2.19
C THR A 124 -1.22 -1.87 1.44
N PHE A 125 -1.43 -3.13 1.80
CA PHE A 125 -0.81 -4.27 1.11
C PHE A 125 -1.55 -4.63 -0.18
N ASP A 126 -2.86 -4.33 -0.29
CA ASP A 126 -3.68 -4.63 -1.46
C ASP A 126 -3.12 -4.01 -2.76
N ASN A 127 -2.44 -2.89 -2.66
CA ASN A 127 -1.85 -2.16 -3.77
C ASN A 127 -0.36 -2.50 -4.01
N SER A 128 0.15 -3.62 -3.49
CA SER A 128 1.55 -4.00 -3.69
C SER A 128 1.65 -5.29 -4.50
N ASP A 129 2.64 -5.35 -5.42
CA ASP A 129 2.94 -6.54 -6.22
C ASP A 129 3.33 -7.77 -5.36
N ASP A 130 3.58 -7.57 -4.07
CA ASP A 130 4.03 -8.57 -3.10
C ASP A 130 3.04 -8.72 -1.92
N LYS A 131 1.74 -8.56 -2.21
CA LYS A 131 0.65 -8.59 -1.23
C LYS A 131 0.67 -9.83 -0.36
N ASP A 132 0.70 -11.01 -0.98
CA ASP A 132 0.59 -12.29 -0.28
C ASP A 132 1.77 -12.51 0.69
N SER A 133 2.98 -12.16 0.26
CA SER A 133 4.18 -12.24 1.10
C SER A 133 4.08 -11.32 2.32
N LYS A 134 3.59 -10.08 2.14
CA LYS A 134 3.42 -9.12 3.24
C LYS A 134 2.35 -9.54 4.22
N ILE A 135 1.24 -10.08 3.74
CA ILE A 135 0.17 -10.62 4.59
C ILE A 135 0.69 -11.81 5.42
N ILE A 136 1.44 -12.72 4.79
CA ILE A 136 2.04 -13.87 5.47
C ILE A 136 3.01 -13.40 6.56
N GLN A 137 3.90 -12.46 6.25
CA GLN A 137 4.86 -11.90 7.22
C GLN A 137 4.14 -11.23 8.40
N GLU A 138 3.07 -10.48 8.13
CA GLU A 138 2.31 -9.82 9.20
C GLU A 138 1.57 -10.83 10.07
N ARG A 139 1.00 -11.88 9.47
CA ARG A 139 0.40 -13.00 10.20
C ARG A 139 1.43 -13.69 11.10
N GLU A 140 2.63 -13.95 10.60
CA GLU A 140 3.71 -14.57 11.40
C GLU A 140 4.10 -13.71 12.60
N LYS A 141 4.21 -12.38 12.40
CA LYS A 141 4.49 -11.45 13.51
C LYS A 141 3.40 -11.50 14.59
N LEU A 142 2.14 -11.52 14.17
CA LEU A 142 1.00 -11.62 15.12
C LEU A 142 1.00 -12.96 15.87
N VAL A 143 1.22 -14.07 15.17
CA VAL A 143 1.31 -15.40 15.79
C VAL A 143 2.45 -15.46 16.80
N ASN A 144 3.61 -14.90 16.46
CA ASN A 144 4.75 -14.86 17.39
C ASN A 144 4.46 -13.96 18.60
N LYS A 145 3.75 -12.83 18.40
CA LYS A 145 3.33 -11.97 19.50
C LYS A 145 2.34 -12.66 20.44
N ILE A 146 1.37 -13.41 19.89
CA ILE A 146 0.42 -14.22 20.68
C ILE A 146 1.18 -15.22 21.51
N LYS A 147 2.09 -16.02 20.92
CA LYS A 147 2.90 -17.00 21.67
C LYS A 147 3.72 -16.37 22.79
N GLN A 148 4.29 -15.18 22.54
CA GLN A 148 5.03 -14.45 23.56
C GLN A 148 4.11 -14.04 24.71
N LEU A 149 2.95 -13.47 24.42
CA LEU A 149 1.99 -13.06 25.44
C LEU A 149 1.44 -14.26 26.24
N GLU A 150 1.19 -15.40 25.58
CA GLU A 150 0.80 -16.65 26.26
C GLU A 150 1.90 -17.12 27.24
N THR A 151 3.16 -17.05 26.80
CA THR A 151 4.32 -17.40 27.65
C THR A 151 4.42 -16.45 28.85
N ASP A 152 4.27 -15.14 28.62
CA ASP A 152 4.31 -14.13 29.67
C ASP A 152 3.15 -14.33 30.66
N LEU A 153 1.95 -14.64 30.16
CA LEU A 153 0.77 -14.93 30.99
C LEU A 153 1.01 -16.13 31.87
N HIS A 154 1.50 -17.24 31.33
CA HIS A 154 1.83 -18.43 32.11
C HIS A 154 2.89 -18.16 33.20
N ALA A 155 3.90 -17.35 32.88
CA ALA A 155 4.90 -16.93 33.86
C ALA A 155 4.28 -16.10 34.97
N TRP A 156 3.35 -15.20 34.68
CA TRP A 156 2.63 -14.41 35.69
C TRP A 156 1.68 -15.27 36.55
N GLU A 157 0.91 -16.18 35.93
CA GLU A 157 0.04 -17.08 36.62
C GLU A 157 0.82 -17.96 37.62
N ASN A 158 1.98 -18.48 37.22
CA ASN A 158 2.87 -19.23 38.07
C ASN A 158 3.40 -18.38 39.24
N ASN A 159 3.75 -17.10 38.99
CA ASN A 159 4.24 -16.19 40.02
C ASN A 159 3.13 -15.81 41.03
N ILE A 160 1.89 -15.53 40.54
CA ILE A 160 0.74 -15.24 41.40
C ILE A 160 0.43 -16.43 42.33
N GLY A 161 0.48 -17.67 41.80
CA GLY A 161 0.31 -18.88 42.58
C GLY A 161 1.37 -19.05 43.71
N PHE A 162 2.53 -18.45 43.56
CA PHE A 162 3.58 -18.46 44.58
C PHE A 162 3.29 -17.47 45.73
N PHE A 163 2.69 -16.34 45.44
CA PHE A 163 2.34 -15.31 46.42
C PHE A 163 1.06 -15.63 47.20
N SER A 164 0.19 -16.49 46.68
CA SER A 164 -1.07 -16.86 47.33
C SER A 164 -0.94 -17.98 48.40
N LYS A 165 0.26 -18.53 48.60
CA LYS A 165 0.57 -19.58 49.57
C LYS A 165 1.36 -19.12 50.79
N SER A 166 1.40 -17.79 51.03
CA SER A 166 2.04 -17.22 52.23
C SER A 166 1.02 -16.77 53.26
#